data_13ec4284a42e6da8380d8afd28d20591
#
_entry.id   13ec4284a42e6da8380d8afd28d20591
#
_cell.length_a   1.000
_cell.length_b   1.000
_cell.length_c   1.000
_cell.angle_alpha   90.00
_cell.angle_beta   90.00
_cell.angle_gamma   90.00
#
_symmetry.space_group_name_H-M   'P 1'
#
loop_
_entity.id
_entity.type
_entity.pdbx_description
1 polymer ?
#
loop_
_entity_poly.entity_id
_entity_poly.type
_entity_poly.pdbx_seq_one_letter_code
_entity_poly.pdbx_strand_id
1 'polypeptide(L)'
;MICPFCGSNEDRVIDSRAAEGGRVIRRRRQCADCEKRFTTYERVEQTSRIAVVKRDGKRVPFDRDNIARGLDAACGKRPVSEDAKQRLVDEVEEELHREFDREVSSQVIGERVMAKLRDLDEVAYIRFASEYHQFKTVDDIMDELKALTSKPKDVKNQQGLFP
;
A
#
# COMPACT_ATOMS: atom_id res chain seq x y z
N MET A 1 19.28 -18.85 -15.49
CA MET A 1 17.90 -18.91 -14.91
C MET A 1 17.16 -20.08 -15.53
N ILE A 2 16.39 -20.85 -14.77
CA ILE A 2 15.75 -22.07 -15.27
C ILE A 2 14.76 -21.76 -16.40
N CYS A 3 14.95 -22.40 -17.54
CA CYS A 3 14.06 -22.27 -18.69
C CYS A 3 12.69 -22.88 -18.38
N PRO A 4 11.56 -22.15 -18.53
CA PRO A 4 10.23 -22.65 -18.21
C PRO A 4 9.73 -23.74 -19.19
N PHE A 5 10.45 -23.99 -20.27
CA PHE A 5 10.04 -24.96 -21.31
C PHE A 5 10.78 -26.29 -21.25
N CYS A 6 12.07 -26.29 -20.88
CA CYS A 6 12.87 -27.52 -20.87
C CYS A 6 13.62 -27.75 -19.54
N GLY A 7 13.54 -26.82 -18.58
CA GLY A 7 14.20 -26.94 -17.29
C GLY A 7 15.72 -26.70 -17.28
N SER A 8 16.33 -26.41 -18.42
CA SER A 8 17.76 -26.10 -18.51
C SER A 8 18.08 -24.77 -17.80
N ASN A 9 19.26 -24.66 -17.21
CA ASN A 9 19.74 -23.43 -16.56
C ASN A 9 20.67 -22.61 -17.48
N GLU A 10 20.84 -23.01 -18.73
CA GLU A 10 21.68 -22.32 -19.71
C GLU A 10 20.84 -21.35 -20.54
N ASP A 11 21.00 -20.06 -20.33
CA ASP A 11 20.30 -19.03 -21.09
C ASP A 11 21.17 -17.80 -21.33
N ARG A 12 20.83 -17.03 -22.36
CA ARG A 12 21.44 -15.73 -22.63
C ARG A 12 20.41 -14.62 -22.66
N VAL A 13 20.77 -13.44 -22.19
CA VAL A 13 19.94 -12.23 -22.30
C VAL A 13 20.11 -11.65 -23.69
N ILE A 14 19.02 -11.49 -24.44
CA ILE A 14 18.99 -10.93 -25.79
C ILE A 14 18.51 -9.48 -25.83
N ASP A 15 17.75 -9.04 -24.81
CA ASP A 15 17.28 -7.66 -24.68
C ASP A 15 17.07 -7.33 -23.19
N SER A 16 17.33 -6.07 -22.81
CA SER A 16 17.15 -5.59 -21.45
C SER A 16 16.65 -4.15 -21.49
N ARG A 17 15.50 -3.90 -20.84
CA ARG A 17 14.87 -2.57 -20.81
C ARG A 17 14.36 -2.24 -19.42
N ALA A 18 14.51 -0.97 -19.04
CA ALA A 18 13.84 -0.45 -17.87
C ALA A 18 12.30 -0.44 -18.07
N ALA A 19 11.57 -0.81 -17.06
CA ALA A 19 10.11 -0.79 -17.00
C ALA A 19 9.67 -0.15 -15.68
N GLU A 20 8.39 0.19 -15.55
CA GLU A 20 7.80 0.76 -14.34
C GLU A 20 8.61 1.97 -13.80
N GLY A 21 8.93 2.93 -14.69
CA GLY A 21 9.68 4.13 -14.30
C GLY A 21 11.12 3.87 -13.83
N GLY A 22 11.73 2.75 -14.23
CA GLY A 22 13.10 2.38 -13.85
C GLY A 22 13.19 1.48 -12.62
N ARG A 23 12.08 1.17 -11.98
CA ARG A 23 12.04 0.30 -10.77
C ARG A 23 12.16 -1.19 -11.08
N VAL A 24 11.94 -1.57 -12.34
CA VAL A 24 11.96 -2.96 -12.82
C VAL A 24 12.81 -3.04 -14.08
N ILE A 25 13.61 -4.09 -14.20
CA ILE A 25 14.30 -4.42 -15.45
C ILE A 25 13.60 -5.62 -16.08
N ARG A 26 13.03 -5.39 -17.27
CA ARG A 26 12.50 -6.46 -18.10
C ARG A 26 13.59 -7.02 -18.96
N ARG A 27 13.87 -8.33 -18.84
CA ARG A 27 14.85 -9.03 -19.67
C ARG A 27 14.19 -10.06 -20.55
N ARG A 28 14.52 -10.04 -21.84
CA ARG A 28 14.17 -11.09 -22.77
C ARG A 28 15.34 -12.06 -22.88
N ARG A 29 15.09 -13.32 -22.62
CA ARG A 29 16.09 -14.38 -22.55
C ARG A 29 15.85 -15.43 -23.63
N GLN A 30 16.89 -16.11 -24.06
CA GLN A 30 16.81 -17.26 -24.96
C GLN A 30 17.55 -18.43 -24.32
N CYS A 31 16.86 -19.56 -24.18
CA CYS A 31 17.47 -20.79 -23.72
C CYS A 31 18.51 -21.29 -24.75
N ALA A 32 19.66 -21.75 -24.26
CA ALA A 32 20.71 -22.30 -25.13
C ALA A 32 20.31 -23.67 -25.70
N ASP A 33 19.57 -24.49 -24.93
CA ASP A 33 19.24 -25.85 -25.29
C ASP A 33 17.99 -25.99 -26.20
N CYS A 34 16.89 -25.34 -25.82
CA CYS A 34 15.65 -25.44 -26.59
C CYS A 34 15.35 -24.21 -27.48
N GLU A 35 16.25 -23.23 -27.51
CA GLU A 35 16.17 -21.97 -28.26
C GLU A 35 14.92 -21.13 -28.06
N LYS A 36 14.00 -21.57 -27.20
CA LYS A 36 12.78 -20.82 -26.87
C LYS A 36 13.13 -19.56 -26.09
N ARG A 37 12.31 -18.53 -26.33
CA ARG A 37 12.46 -17.22 -25.67
C ARG A 37 11.44 -17.09 -24.54
N PHE A 38 11.91 -16.52 -23.44
CA PHE A 38 11.08 -16.18 -22.28
C PHE A 38 11.45 -14.81 -21.73
N THR A 39 10.56 -14.24 -20.97
CA THR A 39 10.77 -12.90 -20.36
C THR A 39 10.84 -13.06 -18.85
N THR A 40 11.80 -12.35 -18.25
CA THR A 40 11.93 -12.24 -16.80
C THR A 40 11.91 -10.79 -16.38
N TYR A 41 11.49 -10.55 -15.14
CA TYR A 41 11.49 -9.25 -14.52
C TYR A 41 12.37 -9.30 -13.28
N GLU A 42 13.33 -8.39 -13.24
CA GLU A 42 14.14 -8.17 -12.03
C GLU A 42 13.60 -6.95 -11.31
N ARG A 43 13.27 -7.14 -10.06
CA ARG A 43 12.86 -6.08 -9.15
C ARG A 43 13.85 -6.03 -8.00
N VAL A 44 14.12 -4.82 -7.51
CA VAL A 44 14.83 -4.71 -6.24
C VAL A 44 13.88 -5.25 -5.16
N GLU A 45 14.29 -6.31 -4.50
CA GLU A 45 13.56 -6.79 -3.33
C GLU A 45 13.66 -5.72 -2.24
N GLN A 46 12.57 -5.00 -2.05
CA GLN A 46 12.44 -4.12 -0.90
C GLN A 46 12.18 -5.03 0.32
N THR A 47 13.22 -5.63 0.84
CA THR A 47 13.16 -6.22 2.16
C THR A 47 12.85 -5.09 3.12
N SER A 48 11.62 -5.03 3.59
CA SER A 48 11.21 -4.10 4.63
C SER A 48 12.12 -4.29 5.83
N ARG A 49 13.10 -3.41 5.97
CA ARG A 49 14.00 -3.41 7.14
C ARG A 49 13.34 -2.74 8.34
N ILE A 50 12.14 -2.25 8.15
CA ILE A 50 11.39 -1.52 9.18
C ILE A 50 10.78 -2.52 10.14
N ALA A 51 11.09 -2.39 11.42
CA ALA A 51 10.39 -3.07 12.49
C ALA A 51 9.21 -2.21 12.98
N VAL A 52 8.05 -2.84 13.15
CA VAL A 52 6.87 -2.20 13.74
C VAL A 52 6.87 -2.44 15.24
N VAL A 53 6.89 -1.35 16.00
CA VAL A 53 6.73 -1.39 17.45
C VAL A 53 5.23 -1.37 17.77
N LYS A 54 4.73 -2.49 18.29
CA LYS A 54 3.35 -2.63 18.75
C LYS A 54 3.09 -1.87 20.04
N ARG A 55 1.83 -1.66 20.43
CA ARG A 55 1.44 -0.99 21.67
C ARG A 55 1.97 -1.67 22.95
N ASP A 56 2.16 -2.98 22.90
CA ASP A 56 2.75 -3.78 24.00
C ASP A 56 4.29 -3.77 24.00
N GLY A 57 4.91 -2.96 23.12
CA GLY A 57 6.36 -2.84 22.99
C GLY A 57 7.02 -3.94 22.15
N LYS A 58 6.27 -4.94 21.66
CA LYS A 58 6.83 -5.97 20.80
C LYS A 58 7.23 -5.40 19.43
N ARG A 59 8.33 -5.92 18.91
CA ARG A 59 8.83 -5.60 17.59
C ARG A 59 8.52 -6.73 16.64
N VAL A 60 7.86 -6.41 15.53
CA VAL A 60 7.54 -7.34 14.45
C VAL A 60 7.98 -6.74 13.13
N PRO A 61 8.36 -7.54 12.13
CA PRO A 61 8.62 -7.01 10.80
C PRO A 61 7.40 -6.26 10.26
N PHE A 62 7.66 -5.20 9.49
CA PHE A 62 6.57 -4.54 8.74
C PHE A 62 5.99 -5.53 7.73
N ASP A 63 4.68 -5.60 7.71
CA ASP A 63 3.93 -6.47 6.80
C ASP A 63 2.78 -5.66 6.19
N ARG A 64 2.89 -5.36 4.89
CA ARG A 64 1.88 -4.60 4.13
C ARG A 64 0.51 -5.28 4.13
N ASP A 65 0.47 -6.62 4.21
CA ASP A 65 -0.78 -7.38 4.23
C ASP A 65 -1.62 -7.08 5.48
N ASN A 66 -0.98 -6.63 6.57
CA ASN A 66 -1.71 -6.17 7.75
C ASN A 66 -2.52 -4.90 7.45
N ILE A 67 -1.97 -3.97 6.67
CA ILE A 67 -2.68 -2.76 6.23
C ILE A 67 -3.81 -3.16 5.28
N ALA A 68 -3.53 -4.01 4.29
CA ALA A 68 -4.51 -4.47 3.32
C ALA A 68 -5.72 -5.14 4.00
N ARG A 69 -5.49 -6.06 4.94
CA ARG A 69 -6.56 -6.70 5.73
C ARG A 69 -7.40 -5.70 6.53
N GLY A 70 -6.76 -4.70 7.14
CA GLY A 70 -7.47 -3.63 7.85
C GLY A 70 -8.35 -2.80 6.93
N LEU A 71 -7.87 -2.48 5.73
CA LEU A 71 -8.63 -1.77 4.71
C LEU A 71 -9.79 -2.61 4.18
N ASP A 72 -9.61 -3.91 3.94
CA ASP A 72 -10.68 -4.81 3.49
C ASP A 72 -11.82 -4.89 4.51
N ALA A 73 -11.48 -4.98 5.78
CA ALA A 73 -12.48 -4.97 6.85
C ALA A 73 -13.24 -3.64 6.91
N ALA A 74 -12.54 -2.51 6.81
CA ALA A 74 -13.14 -1.18 6.87
C ALA A 74 -13.98 -0.84 5.63
N CYS A 75 -13.47 -1.19 4.43
CA CYS A 75 -14.11 -0.92 3.15
C CYS A 75 -15.19 -1.94 2.76
N GLY A 76 -15.44 -2.96 3.58
CA GLY A 76 -16.43 -4.00 3.28
C GLY A 76 -17.81 -3.42 2.95
N LYS A 77 -18.35 -3.77 1.77
CA LYS A 77 -19.63 -3.24 1.21
C LYS A 77 -19.62 -1.72 0.95
N ARG A 78 -18.45 -1.10 0.82
CA ARG A 78 -18.32 0.30 0.38
C ARG A 78 -17.94 0.33 -1.11
N PRO A 79 -18.27 1.40 -1.85
CA PRO A 79 -17.92 1.57 -3.27
C PRO A 79 -16.45 2.00 -3.44
N VAL A 80 -15.53 1.30 -2.76
CA VAL A 80 -14.09 1.53 -2.83
C VAL A 80 -13.50 0.40 -3.67
N SER A 81 -12.84 0.76 -4.78
CA SER A 81 -12.24 -0.22 -5.68
C SER A 81 -11.00 -0.87 -5.06
N GLU A 82 -10.70 -2.09 -5.51
CA GLU A 82 -9.49 -2.80 -5.09
C GLU A 82 -8.21 -2.02 -5.44
N ASP A 83 -8.19 -1.41 -6.64
CA ASP A 83 -7.08 -0.56 -7.09
C ASP A 83 -6.88 0.67 -6.19
N ALA A 84 -7.94 1.24 -5.63
CA ALA A 84 -7.84 2.37 -4.71
C ALA A 84 -7.25 1.95 -3.35
N LYS A 85 -7.67 0.80 -2.83
CA LYS A 85 -7.09 0.21 -1.61
C LYS A 85 -5.61 -0.12 -1.79
N GLN A 86 -5.26 -0.73 -2.93
CA GLN A 86 -3.89 -1.09 -3.23
C GLN A 86 -2.99 0.14 -3.34
N ARG A 87 -3.44 1.20 -4.03
CA ARG A 87 -2.70 2.47 -4.09
C ARG A 87 -2.49 3.08 -2.71
N LEU A 88 -3.50 3.04 -1.84
CA LEU A 88 -3.36 3.54 -0.47
C LEU A 88 -2.28 2.76 0.30
N VAL A 89 -2.25 1.43 0.18
CA VAL A 89 -1.22 0.59 0.80
C VAL A 89 0.17 0.96 0.27
N ASP A 90 0.31 1.08 -1.05
CA ASP A 90 1.59 1.40 -1.70
C ASP A 90 2.12 2.78 -1.27
N GLU A 91 1.24 3.78 -1.19
CA GLU A 91 1.60 5.12 -0.74
C GLU A 91 2.03 5.16 0.72
N VAL A 92 1.31 4.46 1.61
CA VAL A 92 1.69 4.37 3.02
C VAL A 92 3.04 3.67 3.17
N GLU A 93 3.24 2.56 2.47
CA GLU A 93 4.51 1.83 2.48
C GLU A 93 5.67 2.71 1.99
N GLU A 94 5.49 3.44 0.88
CA GLU A 94 6.50 4.35 0.33
C GLU A 94 6.84 5.49 1.30
N GLU A 95 5.85 6.08 1.97
CA GLU A 95 6.06 7.10 3.00
C GLU A 95 6.84 6.56 4.19
N LEU A 96 6.49 5.37 4.67
CA LEU A 96 7.18 4.74 5.80
C LEU A 96 8.65 4.45 5.46
N HIS A 97 8.92 3.90 4.26
CA HIS A 97 10.29 3.62 3.83
C HIS A 97 11.12 4.88 3.59
N ARG A 98 10.50 5.99 3.24
CA ARG A 98 11.18 7.27 3.06
C ARG A 98 11.54 7.93 4.38
N GLU A 99 10.70 7.78 5.41
CA GLU A 99 10.84 8.52 6.66
C GLU A 99 11.48 7.71 7.79
N PHE A 100 11.39 6.39 7.73
CA PHE A 100 11.88 5.51 8.79
C PHE A 100 12.89 4.49 8.28
N ASP A 101 14.09 4.50 8.86
CA ASP A 101 15.17 3.57 8.48
C ASP A 101 15.09 2.22 9.20
N ARG A 102 14.61 2.19 10.44
CA ARG A 102 14.68 1.00 11.30
C ARG A 102 13.40 0.63 11.99
N GLU A 103 12.73 1.57 12.65
CA GLU A 103 11.55 1.29 13.47
C GLU A 103 10.48 2.35 13.26
N VAL A 104 9.23 1.92 13.26
CA VAL A 104 8.05 2.78 13.25
C VAL A 104 7.01 2.24 14.22
N SER A 105 6.33 3.11 14.95
CA SER A 105 5.23 2.65 15.81
C SER A 105 4.01 2.25 14.98
N SER A 106 3.29 1.24 15.43
CA SER A 106 2.00 0.87 14.83
C SER A 106 0.99 2.03 14.86
N GLN A 107 1.18 2.96 15.77
CA GLN A 107 0.36 4.17 15.87
C GLN A 107 0.58 5.10 14.69
N VAL A 108 1.80 5.38 14.30
CA VAL A 108 2.12 6.20 13.12
C VAL A 108 1.57 5.57 11.84
N ILE A 109 1.69 4.25 11.71
CA ILE A 109 1.14 3.53 10.55
C ILE A 109 -0.38 3.74 10.46
N GLY A 110 -1.08 3.52 11.57
CA GLY A 110 -2.53 3.69 11.62
C GLY A 110 -3.00 5.11 11.33
N GLU A 111 -2.30 6.11 11.85
CA GLU A 111 -2.59 7.54 11.58
C GLU A 111 -2.45 7.88 10.09
N ARG A 112 -1.44 7.33 9.39
CA ARG A 112 -1.27 7.53 7.96
C ARG A 112 -2.35 6.85 7.13
N VAL A 113 -2.70 5.61 7.48
CA VAL A 113 -3.82 4.90 6.84
C VAL A 113 -5.11 5.69 7.04
N MET A 114 -5.39 6.15 8.25
CA MET A 114 -6.59 6.94 8.55
C MET A 114 -6.64 8.24 7.77
N ALA A 115 -5.52 8.98 7.69
CA ALA A 115 -5.47 10.23 6.94
C ALA A 115 -5.88 10.04 5.47
N LYS A 116 -5.35 9.00 4.80
CA LYS A 116 -5.68 8.70 3.40
C LYS A 116 -7.09 8.10 3.24
N LEU A 117 -7.50 7.25 4.16
CA LEU A 117 -8.82 6.62 4.12
C LEU A 117 -9.95 7.63 4.29
N ARG A 118 -9.72 8.69 5.06
CA ARG A 118 -10.65 9.80 5.24
C ARG A 118 -11.02 10.47 3.93
N ASP A 119 -10.03 10.70 3.06
CA ASP A 119 -10.26 11.33 1.76
C ASP A 119 -10.90 10.35 0.76
N LEU A 120 -10.72 9.05 0.96
CA LEU A 120 -11.23 8.01 0.10
C LEU A 120 -12.70 7.66 0.40
N ASP A 121 -13.04 7.42 1.67
CA ASP A 121 -14.38 7.07 2.12
C ASP A 121 -14.55 7.33 3.63
N GLU A 122 -15.37 8.33 3.98
CA GLU A 122 -15.59 8.75 5.38
C GLU A 122 -16.16 7.63 6.26
N VAL A 123 -16.99 6.74 5.72
CA VAL A 123 -17.57 5.62 6.48
C VAL A 123 -16.53 4.54 6.73
N ALA A 124 -15.72 4.22 5.73
CA ALA A 124 -14.59 3.30 5.91
C ALA A 124 -13.58 3.86 6.92
N TYR A 125 -13.34 5.18 6.88
CA TYR A 125 -12.52 5.85 7.89
C TYR A 125 -13.04 5.61 9.32
N ILE A 126 -14.34 5.87 9.59
CA ILE A 126 -14.93 5.66 10.92
C ILE A 126 -14.82 4.21 11.39
N ARG A 127 -15.04 3.26 10.48
CA ARG A 127 -14.89 1.83 10.79
C ARG A 127 -13.46 1.47 11.16
N PHE A 128 -12.49 1.96 10.40
CA PHE A 128 -11.08 1.75 10.68
C PHE A 128 -10.67 2.43 12.00
N ALA A 129 -11.08 3.68 12.21
CA ALA A 129 -10.81 4.43 13.43
C ALA A 129 -11.39 3.77 14.67
N SER A 130 -12.60 3.20 14.57
CA SER A 130 -13.26 2.48 15.65
C SER A 130 -12.44 1.29 16.17
N GLU A 131 -11.83 0.53 15.25
CA GLU A 131 -10.96 -0.58 15.61
C GLU A 131 -9.59 -0.11 16.09
N TYR A 132 -9.07 0.90 15.42
CA TYR A 132 -7.75 1.44 15.70
C TYR A 132 -7.69 2.19 17.05
N HIS A 133 -8.62 3.09 17.33
CA HIS A 133 -8.70 3.85 18.59
C HIS A 133 -9.33 3.06 19.72
N GLN A 134 -9.96 1.90 19.41
CA GLN A 134 -10.68 1.08 20.39
C GLN A 134 -11.68 1.91 21.18
N PHE A 135 -12.58 2.60 20.47
CA PHE A 135 -13.64 3.38 21.09
C PHE A 135 -14.40 2.55 22.14
N LYS A 136 -14.58 3.13 23.30
CA LYS A 136 -15.22 2.46 24.46
C LYS A 136 -16.68 2.87 24.62
N THR A 137 -17.01 4.03 24.12
CA THR A 137 -18.35 4.62 24.27
C THR A 137 -18.87 5.13 22.93
N VAL A 138 -20.18 5.32 22.86
CA VAL A 138 -20.82 5.96 21.70
C VAL A 138 -20.38 7.42 21.57
N ASP A 139 -20.08 8.07 22.69
CA ASP A 139 -19.61 9.46 22.70
C ASP A 139 -18.25 9.60 21.99
N ASP A 140 -17.34 8.63 22.14
CA ASP A 140 -16.06 8.62 21.42
C ASP A 140 -16.29 8.64 19.89
N ILE A 141 -17.26 7.86 19.42
CA ILE A 141 -17.62 7.82 17.99
C ILE A 141 -18.29 9.15 17.56
N MET A 142 -19.12 9.71 18.40
CA MET A 142 -19.80 11.00 18.13
C MET A 142 -18.80 12.14 18.01
N ASP A 143 -17.77 12.15 18.85
CA ASP A 143 -16.75 13.19 18.81
C ASP A 143 -15.86 13.05 17.56
N GLU A 144 -15.55 11.83 17.14
CA GLU A 144 -14.84 11.59 15.89
C GLU A 144 -15.67 12.03 14.67
N LEU A 145 -16.98 11.74 14.67
CA LEU A 145 -17.90 12.20 13.61
C LEU A 145 -17.99 13.73 13.55
N LYS A 146 -18.04 14.42 14.70
CA LYS A 146 -18.02 15.90 14.75
C LYS A 146 -16.70 16.44 14.19
N ALA A 147 -15.56 15.81 14.52
CA ALA A 147 -14.27 16.19 13.99
C ALA A 147 -14.18 16.04 12.47
N LEU A 148 -14.83 15.02 11.88
CA LEU A 148 -14.94 14.84 10.44
C LEU A 148 -15.75 15.96 9.78
N THR A 149 -16.89 16.30 10.37
CA THR A 149 -17.84 17.29 9.79
C THR A 149 -17.38 18.74 9.99
N SER A 150 -16.56 19.02 11.00
CA SER A 150 -16.12 20.37 11.34
C SER A 150 -14.97 20.91 10.47
N LYS A 151 -14.24 20.04 9.76
CA LYS A 151 -13.21 20.49 8.80
C LYS A 151 -13.90 20.86 7.47
N PRO A 152 -13.70 22.07 6.93
CA PRO A 152 -14.25 22.42 5.64
C PRO A 152 -13.73 21.43 4.60
N LYS A 153 -14.64 20.84 3.80
CA LYS A 153 -14.26 20.12 2.60
C LYS A 153 -13.57 21.14 1.69
N ASP A 154 -12.28 20.94 1.41
CA ASP A 154 -11.62 21.70 0.35
C ASP A 154 -12.36 21.40 -0.94
N VAL A 155 -13.20 22.36 -1.34
CA VAL A 155 -13.99 22.28 -2.57
C VAL A 155 -13.04 22.53 -3.75
N LYS A 156 -12.28 21.52 -4.12
CA LYS A 156 -11.45 21.52 -5.33
C LYS A 156 -12.29 21.41 -6.61
N ASN A 157 -13.49 21.95 -6.67
CA ASN A 157 -14.26 22.04 -7.91
C ASN A 157 -15.40 23.07 -7.81
N GLN A 158 -15.08 24.30 -7.43
CA GLN A 158 -15.94 25.43 -7.86
C GLN A 158 -15.34 25.99 -9.16
N GLN A 159 -15.72 25.39 -10.28
CA GLN A 159 -15.70 26.10 -11.55
C GLN A 159 -16.62 27.31 -11.40
N GLY A 160 -16.05 28.50 -11.61
CA GLY A 160 -16.76 29.76 -11.53
C GLY A 160 -18.01 29.74 -12.42
N LEU A 161 -19.15 29.86 -11.80
CA LEU A 161 -20.47 29.96 -12.40
C LEU A 161 -20.81 31.47 -12.48
N PHE A 162 -20.00 32.24 -13.25
CA PHE A 162 -20.43 33.55 -13.78
C PHE A 162 -19.61 33.88 -15.02
N PRO A 163 -20.31 34.37 -16.10
CA PRO A 163 -19.69 34.81 -17.34
C PRO A 163 -18.88 36.08 -17.18
#